data_6be186f39d613d9d1a3dbd03256b5469
#
_entry.id   6be186f39d613d9d1a3dbd03256b5469
#
_cell.length_a   1.000
_cell.length_b   1.000
_cell.length_c   1.000
_cell.angle_alpha   90.00
_cell.angle_beta   90.00
_cell.angle_gamma   90.00
#
_symmetry.space_group_name_H-M   'P 1'
#
loop_
_entity.id
_entity.type
_entity.pdbx_description
1 polymer ?
#
loop_
_entity_poly.entity_id
_entity_poly.type
_entity_poly.pdbx_seq_one_letter_code
_entity_poly.pdbx_strand_id
1 'polypeptide(L)'
;MFVEKQHILHIKPVWITAIKRMNYFVFSTICRTFAVALIHEMKMKHFMICISIALFIGSLVGCGGKKNNGDIITKKPVLVVHHTIQKTGDYVQRREVSWLGSHYTVEVKRMADPSLPVINDGSSRYYDNRITITVIRADGSTFFSRSFTKKDFLAYVDKAYADEALVGIVLDHAEDNNLRFAASVGSPDKLSDEYVPLKMTLSRTGGVSIARDTQLDTGSNEPSEADLSDEENI
;
A
#
# COMPACT_ATOMS: atom_id res chain seq x y z
N MET A 1 -46.38 63.82 4.51
CA MET A 1 -47.66 63.16 4.28
C MET A 1 -47.69 62.68 2.82
N PHE A 2 -47.05 61.52 2.55
CA PHE A 2 -47.14 60.82 1.27
C PHE A 2 -47.21 59.35 1.56
N VAL A 3 -48.34 58.75 1.21
CA VAL A 3 -48.65 57.37 1.37
C VAL A 3 -48.20 56.67 0.06
N GLU A 4 -47.22 55.81 0.15
CA GLU A 4 -46.77 55.01 -0.99
C GLU A 4 -47.49 53.66 -0.97
N LYS A 5 -48.35 53.44 -1.97
CA LYS A 5 -49.07 52.21 -2.22
C LYS A 5 -48.14 51.10 -2.70
N GLN A 6 -47.99 50.07 -1.95
CA GLN A 6 -47.37 48.81 -2.36
C GLN A 6 -48.32 48.05 -3.29
N HIS A 7 -47.94 47.93 -4.54
CA HIS A 7 -48.56 46.97 -5.50
C HIS A 7 -47.99 45.58 -5.28
N ILE A 8 -48.75 44.75 -4.58
CA ILE A 8 -48.46 43.31 -4.50
C ILE A 8 -48.90 42.66 -5.79
N LEU A 9 -47.94 42.24 -6.59
CA LEU A 9 -48.18 41.51 -7.84
C LEU A 9 -48.52 40.06 -7.50
N HIS A 10 -49.81 39.70 -7.63
CA HIS A 10 -50.29 38.32 -7.55
C HIS A 10 -49.77 37.50 -8.74
N ILE A 11 -48.63 36.84 -8.59
CA ILE A 11 -48.18 35.83 -9.54
C ILE A 11 -48.89 34.53 -9.25
N LYS A 12 -49.82 34.14 -10.13
CA LYS A 12 -50.60 32.92 -9.99
C LYS A 12 -49.75 31.64 -10.01
N PRO A 13 -50.13 30.59 -9.27
CA PRO A 13 -49.30 29.39 -9.07
C PRO A 13 -49.36 28.37 -10.24
N VAL A 14 -49.22 28.85 -11.49
CA VAL A 14 -49.24 27.94 -12.67
C VAL A 14 -47.96 27.12 -12.75
N TRP A 15 -46.84 27.64 -12.26
CA TRP A 15 -45.55 26.96 -12.29
C TRP A 15 -45.43 25.82 -11.26
N ILE A 16 -46.10 25.94 -10.12
CA ILE A 16 -46.07 24.92 -9.05
C ILE A 16 -46.83 23.64 -9.47
N THR A 17 -47.91 23.78 -10.26
CA THR A 17 -48.64 22.63 -10.80
C THR A 17 -47.90 21.94 -11.92
N ALA A 18 -47.15 22.66 -12.75
CA ALA A 18 -46.33 22.09 -13.82
C ALA A 18 -45.15 21.26 -13.24
N ILE A 19 -44.45 21.75 -12.23
CA ILE A 19 -43.33 21.04 -11.56
C ILE A 19 -43.83 19.79 -10.82
N LYS A 20 -45.00 19.85 -10.14
CA LYS A 20 -45.60 18.64 -9.53
C LYS A 20 -45.96 17.57 -10.55
N ARG A 21 -46.47 17.96 -11.72
CA ARG A 21 -46.85 17.00 -12.80
C ARG A 21 -45.64 16.37 -13.45
N MET A 22 -44.54 17.11 -13.60
CA MET A 22 -43.29 16.62 -14.14
C MET A 22 -42.56 15.64 -13.19
N ASN A 23 -42.57 15.91 -11.90
CA ASN A 23 -42.00 14.98 -10.92
C ASN A 23 -42.78 13.68 -10.80
N TYR A 24 -44.11 13.69 -10.97
CA TYR A 24 -44.91 12.47 -10.97
C TYR A 24 -44.64 11.60 -12.18
N PHE A 25 -44.39 12.20 -13.36
CA PHE A 25 -44.13 11.45 -14.60
C PHE A 25 -42.75 10.79 -14.54
N VAL A 26 -41.73 11.50 -14.07
CA VAL A 26 -40.36 10.98 -13.92
C VAL A 26 -40.32 9.86 -12.88
N PHE A 27 -41.01 10.04 -11.74
CA PHE A 27 -41.05 9.02 -10.69
C PHE A 27 -41.80 7.76 -11.12
N SER A 28 -42.90 7.90 -11.88
CA SER A 28 -43.65 6.77 -12.44
C SER A 28 -42.83 5.98 -13.45
N THR A 29 -42.02 6.64 -14.28
CA THR A 29 -41.16 5.97 -15.28
C THR A 29 -40.02 5.22 -14.62
N ILE A 30 -39.37 5.82 -13.60
CA ILE A 30 -38.30 5.16 -12.83
C ILE A 30 -38.83 3.96 -12.05
N CYS A 31 -40.01 4.05 -11.42
CA CYS A 31 -40.61 2.90 -10.74
C CYS A 31 -40.96 1.76 -11.69
N ARG A 32 -41.41 2.05 -12.90
CA ARG A 32 -41.71 0.99 -13.89
C ARG A 32 -40.47 0.29 -14.42
N THR A 33 -39.37 1.03 -14.67
CA THR A 33 -38.10 0.42 -15.10
C THR A 33 -37.47 -0.40 -13.99
N PHE A 34 -37.52 0.06 -12.73
CA PHE A 34 -37.03 -0.73 -11.58
C PHE A 34 -37.87 -1.99 -11.34
N ALA A 35 -39.19 -1.92 -11.46
CA ALA A 35 -40.05 -3.10 -11.29
C ALA A 35 -39.83 -4.16 -12.39
N VAL A 36 -39.62 -3.75 -13.62
CA VAL A 36 -39.32 -4.68 -14.72
C VAL A 36 -37.92 -5.31 -14.53
N ALA A 37 -36.92 -4.54 -14.10
CA ALA A 37 -35.59 -5.05 -13.82
C ALA A 37 -35.59 -6.07 -12.67
N LEU A 38 -36.36 -5.79 -11.59
CA LEU A 38 -36.50 -6.71 -10.45
C LEU A 38 -37.20 -8.02 -10.82
N ILE A 39 -38.21 -7.97 -11.68
CA ILE A 39 -38.93 -9.16 -12.15
C ILE A 39 -38.04 -10.00 -13.08
N HIS A 40 -37.20 -9.37 -13.89
CA HIS A 40 -36.26 -10.07 -14.77
C HIS A 40 -35.14 -10.75 -13.92
N GLU A 41 -34.62 -10.07 -12.90
CA GLU A 41 -33.66 -10.63 -11.95
C GLU A 41 -34.24 -11.81 -11.16
N MET A 42 -35.48 -11.72 -10.71
CA MET A 42 -36.14 -12.82 -10.00
C MET A 42 -36.37 -14.05 -10.90
N LYS A 43 -36.75 -13.86 -12.18
CA LYS A 43 -36.90 -14.98 -13.12
C LYS A 43 -35.56 -15.65 -13.43
N MET A 44 -34.49 -14.92 -13.59
CA MET A 44 -33.14 -15.48 -13.78
C MET A 44 -32.67 -16.27 -12.56
N LYS A 45 -32.90 -15.76 -11.34
CA LYS A 45 -32.55 -16.48 -10.10
C LYS A 45 -33.29 -17.79 -9.95
N HIS A 46 -34.59 -17.84 -10.23
CA HIS A 46 -35.37 -19.07 -10.22
C HIS A 46 -34.94 -20.05 -11.30
N PHE A 47 -34.59 -19.55 -12.49
CA PHE A 47 -34.06 -20.38 -13.57
C PHE A 47 -32.71 -21.00 -13.23
N MET A 48 -31.80 -20.23 -12.62
CA MET A 48 -30.49 -20.72 -12.14
C MET A 48 -30.65 -21.73 -10.99
N ILE A 49 -31.60 -21.52 -10.10
CA ILE A 49 -31.91 -22.48 -9.02
C ILE A 49 -32.46 -23.79 -9.59
N CYS A 50 -33.35 -23.76 -10.59
CA CYS A 50 -33.85 -24.96 -11.25
C CYS A 50 -32.75 -25.74 -11.97
N ILE A 51 -31.80 -25.07 -12.63
CA ILE A 51 -30.65 -25.71 -13.27
C ILE A 51 -29.72 -26.36 -12.22
N SER A 52 -29.46 -25.69 -11.10
CA SER A 52 -28.62 -26.26 -10.05
C SER A 52 -29.26 -27.47 -9.36
N ILE A 53 -30.59 -27.48 -9.18
CA ILE A 53 -31.34 -28.62 -8.63
C ILE A 53 -31.33 -29.79 -9.64
N ALA A 54 -31.49 -29.53 -10.94
CA ALA A 54 -31.43 -30.58 -11.96
C ALA A 54 -30.04 -31.22 -12.06
N LEU A 55 -28.98 -30.44 -11.93
CA LEU A 55 -27.58 -30.93 -11.88
C LEU A 55 -27.32 -31.77 -10.60
N PHE A 56 -27.94 -31.39 -9.48
CA PHE A 56 -27.78 -32.10 -8.22
C PHE A 56 -28.52 -33.45 -8.22
N ILE A 57 -29.66 -33.57 -8.88
CA ILE A 57 -30.42 -34.84 -9.00
C ILE A 57 -29.73 -35.79 -9.98
N GLY A 58 -29.05 -35.29 -11.00
CA GLY A 58 -28.29 -36.11 -11.96
C GLY A 58 -27.06 -36.79 -11.39
N SER A 59 -26.55 -36.36 -10.24
CA SER A 59 -25.36 -36.94 -9.58
C SER A 59 -25.63 -38.08 -8.61
N LEU A 60 -26.92 -38.44 -8.37
CA LEU A 60 -27.30 -39.54 -7.47
C LEU A 60 -27.54 -40.88 -8.17
N VAL A 61 -27.42 -40.97 -9.49
CA VAL A 61 -27.54 -42.21 -10.26
C VAL A 61 -26.16 -42.63 -10.77
N GLY A 62 -25.38 -43.24 -9.93
CA GLY A 62 -24.08 -43.75 -10.37
C GLY A 62 -23.29 -44.45 -9.30
N CYS A 63 -23.41 -45.72 -9.27
CA CYS A 63 -22.44 -46.77 -8.93
C CYS A 63 -22.74 -47.64 -7.75
N GLY A 64 -23.52 -48.70 -8.04
CA GLY A 64 -23.28 -49.98 -7.41
C GLY A 64 -22.07 -50.64 -8.07
N GLY A 65 -20.87 -50.46 -7.50
CA GLY A 65 -19.62 -51.08 -7.91
C GLY A 65 -19.05 -51.95 -6.76
N LYS A 66 -18.90 -53.28 -7.04
CA LYS A 66 -18.33 -54.33 -6.20
C LYS A 66 -17.20 -53.90 -5.29
N LYS A 67 -17.29 -54.21 -3.99
CA LYS A 67 -16.18 -54.22 -3.04
C LYS A 67 -15.10 -55.19 -3.49
N ASN A 68 -13.99 -54.70 -3.95
CA ASN A 68 -12.71 -55.38 -3.88
C ASN A 68 -11.94 -54.76 -2.72
N ASN A 69 -11.82 -55.51 -1.63
CA ASN A 69 -10.92 -55.19 -0.52
C ASN A 69 -9.48 -55.36 -1.02
N GLY A 70 -8.92 -54.28 -1.49
CA GLY A 70 -7.50 -54.11 -1.67
C GLY A 70 -7.12 -52.79 -1.06
N ASP A 71 -6.56 -52.85 0.14
CA ASP A 71 -6.04 -51.68 0.86
C ASP A 71 -4.83 -51.13 0.10
N ILE A 72 -5.11 -50.37 -0.98
CA ILE A 72 -4.09 -49.54 -1.62
C ILE A 72 -4.16 -48.19 -0.94
N ILE A 73 -3.45 -48.03 0.17
CA ILE A 73 -3.11 -46.72 0.72
C ILE A 73 -2.14 -46.07 -0.27
N THR A 74 -2.67 -45.48 -1.33
CA THR A 74 -1.95 -44.56 -2.16
C THR A 74 -1.74 -43.31 -1.33
N LYS A 75 -0.61 -43.23 -0.61
CA LYS A 75 -0.15 -41.95 -0.04
C LYS A 75 -0.09 -40.98 -1.20
N LYS A 76 -1.03 -40.03 -1.21
CA LYS A 76 -0.99 -38.91 -2.13
C LYS A 76 0.41 -38.32 -2.05
N PRO A 77 1.17 -38.25 -3.15
CA PRO A 77 2.50 -37.65 -3.08
C PRO A 77 2.34 -36.26 -2.49
N VAL A 78 3.00 -36.05 -1.37
CA VAL A 78 3.12 -34.69 -0.81
C VAL A 78 3.93 -33.91 -1.84
N LEU A 79 3.25 -33.04 -2.58
CA LEU A 79 3.93 -32.08 -3.42
C LEU A 79 4.77 -31.23 -2.48
N VAL A 80 6.06 -31.54 -2.42
CA VAL A 80 7.03 -30.68 -1.75
C VAL A 80 7.08 -29.43 -2.60
N VAL A 81 6.30 -28.44 -2.22
CA VAL A 81 6.39 -27.10 -2.81
C VAL A 81 7.74 -26.55 -2.37
N HIS A 82 8.73 -26.65 -3.23
CA HIS A 82 9.99 -25.96 -3.04
C HIS A 82 9.72 -24.47 -3.21
N HIS A 83 9.44 -23.78 -2.12
CA HIS A 83 9.36 -22.32 -2.11
C HIS A 83 10.75 -21.79 -2.45
N THR A 84 10.94 -21.38 -3.70
CA THR A 84 12.16 -20.70 -4.15
C THR A 84 12.34 -19.44 -3.33
N ILE A 85 13.55 -19.24 -2.78
CA ILE A 85 13.86 -18.01 -2.04
C ILE A 85 13.85 -16.85 -3.03
N GLN A 86 13.05 -15.84 -2.75
CA GLN A 86 12.83 -14.68 -3.60
C GLN A 86 13.88 -13.59 -3.34
N LYS A 87 13.91 -12.59 -4.22
CA LYS A 87 14.68 -11.38 -4.07
C LYS A 87 13.73 -10.18 -4.06
N THR A 88 13.97 -9.24 -3.19
CA THR A 88 13.26 -7.93 -3.20
C THR A 88 13.53 -7.15 -4.50
N GLY A 89 14.69 -7.41 -5.12
CA GLY A 89 15.14 -6.81 -6.36
C GLY A 89 16.47 -6.07 -6.18
N ASP A 90 17.39 -6.33 -7.11
CA ASP A 90 18.68 -5.67 -7.11
C ASP A 90 18.57 -4.32 -7.85
N TYR A 91 19.25 -3.26 -7.38
CA TYR A 91 19.32 -1.98 -8.08
C TYR A 91 20.63 -1.24 -7.82
N VAL A 92 20.97 -0.33 -8.75
CA VAL A 92 22.01 0.66 -8.59
C VAL A 92 21.43 2.03 -8.91
N GLN A 93 21.48 2.93 -7.96
CA GLN A 93 21.06 4.32 -8.12
C GLN A 93 22.28 5.22 -8.04
N ARG A 94 22.44 6.14 -9.01
CA ARG A 94 23.47 7.18 -9.02
C ARG A 94 22.82 8.55 -9.04
N ARG A 95 23.27 9.44 -8.15
CA ARG A 95 22.81 10.82 -8.10
C ARG A 95 24.01 11.76 -7.94
N GLU A 96 24.04 12.81 -8.75
CA GLU A 96 24.98 13.90 -8.59
C GLU A 96 24.43 14.90 -7.58
N VAL A 97 25.30 15.38 -6.69
CA VAL A 97 24.96 16.38 -5.67
C VAL A 97 26.07 17.39 -5.55
N SER A 98 25.68 18.64 -5.27
CA SER A 98 26.60 19.68 -4.83
C SER A 98 26.72 19.62 -3.32
N TRP A 99 27.90 19.36 -2.80
CA TRP A 99 28.14 19.22 -1.37
C TRP A 99 29.54 19.72 -1.03
N LEU A 100 29.67 20.45 0.11
CA LEU A 100 30.95 21.03 0.55
C LEU A 100 31.64 21.91 -0.52
N GLY A 101 30.84 22.61 -1.34
CA GLY A 101 31.35 23.46 -2.41
C GLY A 101 31.91 22.73 -3.64
N SER A 102 31.70 21.41 -3.74
CA SER A 102 32.16 20.56 -4.86
C SER A 102 31.05 19.64 -5.34
N HIS A 103 31.26 19.03 -6.52
CA HIS A 103 30.36 18.02 -7.06
C HIS A 103 30.80 16.62 -6.59
N TYR A 104 29.82 15.84 -6.18
CA TYR A 104 29.99 14.43 -5.79
C TYR A 104 28.98 13.58 -6.55
N THR A 105 29.35 12.34 -6.84
CA THR A 105 28.40 11.30 -7.29
C THR A 105 28.18 10.34 -6.14
N VAL A 106 26.93 10.20 -5.72
CA VAL A 106 26.52 9.21 -4.71
C VAL A 106 25.93 8.01 -5.43
N GLU A 107 26.56 6.85 -5.26
CA GLU A 107 26.07 5.56 -5.73
C GLU A 107 25.53 4.77 -4.57
N VAL A 108 24.29 4.28 -4.69
CA VAL A 108 23.66 3.34 -3.77
C VAL A 108 23.36 2.07 -4.53
N LYS A 109 23.99 0.97 -4.13
CA LYS A 109 23.84 -0.35 -4.74
C LYS A 109 23.21 -1.31 -3.75
N ARG A 110 22.00 -1.82 -4.04
CA ARG A 110 21.33 -2.89 -3.30
C ARG A 110 21.45 -4.20 -4.06
N MET A 111 21.88 -5.24 -3.36
CA MET A 111 21.97 -6.61 -3.87
C MET A 111 21.44 -7.58 -2.83
N ALA A 112 20.66 -8.56 -3.27
CA ALA A 112 20.31 -9.71 -2.44
C ALA A 112 21.58 -10.49 -2.09
N ASP A 113 21.76 -10.81 -0.79
CA ASP A 113 22.97 -11.49 -0.31
C ASP A 113 22.63 -12.87 0.27
N PRO A 114 22.91 -13.97 -0.44
CA PRO A 114 22.65 -15.33 0.03
C PRO A 114 23.46 -15.73 1.29
N SER A 115 24.49 -14.96 1.66
CA SER A 115 25.27 -15.21 2.88
C SER A 115 24.60 -14.69 4.15
N LEU A 116 23.57 -13.86 4.01
CA LEU A 116 22.77 -13.35 5.13
C LEU A 116 21.65 -14.33 5.50
N PRO A 117 21.13 -14.26 6.72
CA PRO A 117 19.97 -15.04 7.13
C PRO A 117 18.78 -14.81 6.18
N VAL A 118 18.07 -15.88 5.87
CA VAL A 118 16.86 -15.82 5.05
C VAL A 118 15.73 -15.20 5.88
N ILE A 119 15.01 -14.27 5.28
CA ILE A 119 13.84 -13.63 5.85
C ILE A 119 12.62 -14.50 5.54
N ASN A 120 11.80 -14.78 6.57
CA ASN A 120 10.52 -15.45 6.40
C ASN A 120 9.41 -14.40 6.54
N ASP A 121 8.66 -14.20 5.47
CA ASP A 121 7.56 -13.26 5.41
C ASP A 121 6.28 -14.01 5.02
N GLY A 122 5.45 -14.33 6.01
CA GLY A 122 4.28 -15.17 5.85
C GLY A 122 4.64 -16.55 5.28
N SER A 123 4.12 -16.85 4.09
CA SER A 123 4.42 -18.11 3.37
C SER A 123 5.62 -18.00 2.43
N SER A 124 6.18 -16.82 2.27
CA SER A 124 7.28 -16.53 1.35
C SER A 124 8.63 -16.46 2.08
N ARG A 125 9.70 -16.68 1.33
CA ARG A 125 11.07 -16.61 1.84
C ARG A 125 11.88 -15.68 0.93
N TYR A 126 12.71 -14.82 1.55
CA TYR A 126 13.51 -13.84 0.81
C TYR A 126 14.96 -13.86 1.26
N TYR A 127 15.87 -13.60 0.32
CA TYR A 127 17.23 -13.20 0.68
C TYR A 127 17.21 -11.80 1.26
N ASP A 128 17.92 -11.59 2.37
CA ASP A 128 18.15 -10.24 2.89
C ASP A 128 19.12 -9.46 1.98
N ASN A 129 19.18 -8.16 2.10
CA ASN A 129 19.92 -7.28 1.23
C ASN A 129 21.22 -6.79 1.89
N ARG A 130 22.23 -6.63 1.06
CA ARG A 130 23.43 -5.83 1.33
C ARG A 130 23.35 -4.56 0.50
N ILE A 131 23.49 -3.41 1.13
CA ILE A 131 23.41 -2.11 0.46
C ILE A 131 24.76 -1.41 0.61
N THR A 132 25.41 -1.12 -0.50
CA THR A 132 26.69 -0.41 -0.52
C THR A 132 26.45 1.03 -0.94
N ILE A 133 26.94 1.97 -0.16
CA ILE A 133 26.96 3.40 -0.48
C ILE A 133 28.38 3.76 -0.83
N THR A 134 28.56 4.38 -2.00
CA THR A 134 29.86 4.93 -2.43
C THR A 134 29.65 6.39 -2.80
N VAL A 135 30.47 7.26 -2.25
CA VAL A 135 30.51 8.70 -2.54
C VAL A 135 31.82 8.98 -3.27
N ILE A 136 31.72 9.49 -4.50
CA ILE A 136 32.84 9.72 -5.40
C ILE A 136 32.99 11.22 -5.62
N ARG A 137 34.23 11.73 -5.52
CA ARG A 137 34.54 13.13 -5.79
C ARG A 137 34.54 13.44 -7.29
N ALA A 138 34.54 14.69 -7.65
CA ALA A 138 34.60 15.14 -9.04
C ALA A 138 35.87 14.66 -9.80
N ASP A 139 36.96 14.41 -9.08
CA ASP A 139 38.20 13.84 -9.64
C ASP A 139 38.18 12.32 -9.78
N GLY A 140 37.04 11.67 -9.49
CA GLY A 140 36.88 10.21 -9.54
C GLY A 140 37.38 9.47 -8.31
N SER A 141 38.00 10.14 -7.33
CA SER A 141 38.47 9.49 -6.10
C SER A 141 37.30 9.17 -5.17
N THR A 142 37.39 8.04 -4.45
CA THR A 142 36.38 7.66 -3.48
C THR A 142 36.54 8.48 -2.19
N PHE A 143 35.50 9.20 -1.81
CA PHE A 143 35.41 9.87 -0.53
C PHE A 143 34.97 8.90 0.57
N PHE A 144 33.96 8.07 0.29
CA PHE A 144 33.40 7.13 1.24
C PHE A 144 32.90 5.88 0.50
N SER A 145 33.12 4.71 1.11
CA SER A 145 32.52 3.47 0.65
C SER A 145 32.28 2.54 1.81
N ARG A 146 31.02 2.14 2.04
CA ARG A 146 30.64 1.20 3.10
C ARG A 146 29.43 0.39 2.70
N SER A 147 29.45 -0.89 3.07
CA SER A 147 28.31 -1.78 2.94
C SER A 147 27.55 -1.86 4.26
N PHE A 148 26.24 -1.84 4.16
CA PHE A 148 25.29 -1.94 5.26
C PHE A 148 24.45 -3.20 5.11
N THR A 149 24.12 -3.78 6.24
CA THR A 149 23.18 -4.90 6.37
C THR A 149 22.15 -4.53 7.44
N LYS A 150 21.09 -5.31 7.57
CA LYS A 150 20.10 -5.14 8.65
C LYS A 150 20.74 -4.96 10.03
N LYS A 151 21.85 -5.66 10.31
CA LYS A 151 22.55 -5.60 11.60
C LYS A 151 22.95 -4.19 12.02
N ASP A 152 23.28 -3.32 11.06
CA ASP A 152 23.66 -1.93 11.33
C ASP A 152 22.47 -1.09 11.86
N PHE A 153 21.23 -1.56 11.66
CA PHE A 153 19.99 -0.83 11.96
C PHE A 153 19.21 -1.41 13.15
N LEU A 154 19.56 -2.61 13.63
CA LEU A 154 18.79 -3.31 14.69
C LEU A 154 18.60 -2.52 15.97
N ALA A 155 19.54 -1.62 16.33
CA ALA A 155 19.43 -0.78 17.50
C ALA A 155 18.34 0.30 17.42
N TYR A 156 17.81 0.56 16.22
CA TYR A 156 16.87 1.63 15.91
C TYR A 156 15.49 1.14 15.49
N VAL A 157 15.28 -0.19 15.45
CA VAL A 157 13.99 -0.81 15.11
C VAL A 157 13.42 -1.57 16.30
N ASP A 158 12.11 -1.70 16.34
CA ASP A 158 11.43 -2.48 17.36
C ASP A 158 11.66 -3.98 17.15
N LYS A 159 11.51 -4.76 18.22
CA LYS A 159 11.69 -6.22 18.16
C LYS A 159 10.83 -6.91 17.12
N ALA A 160 9.64 -6.36 16.83
CA ALA A 160 8.75 -6.89 15.81
C ALA A 160 9.39 -6.90 14.41
N TYR A 161 10.28 -5.95 14.14
CA TYR A 161 10.96 -5.80 12.85
C TYR A 161 12.40 -6.37 12.83
N ALA A 162 12.84 -6.97 13.95
CA ALA A 162 14.22 -7.46 14.04
C ALA A 162 14.52 -8.60 13.04
N ASP A 163 13.51 -9.38 12.67
CA ASP A 163 13.62 -10.49 11.73
C ASP A 163 13.30 -10.11 10.30
N GLU A 164 12.85 -8.86 10.05
CA GLU A 164 12.52 -8.33 8.74
C GLU A 164 13.78 -7.98 7.91
N ALA A 165 13.60 -7.54 6.65
CA ALA A 165 14.69 -7.25 5.73
C ALA A 165 15.18 -5.79 5.81
N LEU A 166 16.44 -5.53 5.43
CA LEU A 166 16.88 -4.20 5.03
C LEU A 166 16.30 -3.88 3.64
N VAL A 167 15.18 -3.15 3.61
CA VAL A 167 14.41 -2.92 2.37
C VAL A 167 15.13 -1.95 1.44
N GLY A 168 15.67 -0.85 1.98
CA GLY A 168 16.30 0.15 1.13
C GLY A 168 17.14 1.17 1.89
N ILE A 169 18.04 1.81 1.15
CA ILE A 169 18.70 3.06 1.51
C ILE A 169 18.70 3.92 0.25
N VAL A 170 18.26 5.16 0.36
CA VAL A 170 18.25 6.11 -0.77
C VAL A 170 18.82 7.44 -0.31
N LEU A 171 19.54 8.14 -1.21
CA LEU A 171 19.98 9.49 -0.93
C LEU A 171 18.75 10.40 -0.91
N ASP A 172 18.54 11.12 0.17
CA ASP A 172 17.50 12.13 0.31
C ASP A 172 18.03 13.47 -0.24
N HIS A 173 18.91 14.13 0.48
CA HIS A 173 19.51 15.39 0.08
C HIS A 173 20.91 15.60 0.69
N ALA A 174 21.59 16.61 0.18
CA ALA A 174 22.80 17.18 0.78
C ALA A 174 22.41 18.40 1.62
N GLU A 175 22.85 18.45 2.86
CA GLU A 175 22.58 19.55 3.78
C GLU A 175 23.86 19.94 4.48
N ASP A 176 24.31 21.19 4.33
CA ASP A 176 25.51 21.73 4.96
C ASP A 176 26.73 20.78 4.92
N ASN A 177 27.04 20.20 6.07
CA ASN A 177 28.18 19.29 6.27
C ASN A 177 27.80 17.81 6.17
N ASN A 178 26.57 17.47 5.75
CA ASN A 178 26.03 16.13 5.81
C ASN A 178 25.36 15.72 4.48
N LEU A 179 25.46 14.44 4.17
CA LEU A 179 24.55 13.78 3.22
C LEU A 179 23.49 13.03 4.03
N ARG A 180 22.23 13.28 3.71
CA ARG A 180 21.06 12.65 4.33
C ARG A 180 20.56 11.53 3.48
N PHE A 181 20.28 10.40 4.10
CA PHE A 181 19.71 9.22 3.47
C PHE A 181 18.46 8.79 4.23
N ALA A 182 17.44 8.39 3.50
CA ALA A 182 16.33 7.62 4.05
C ALA A 182 16.67 6.14 3.96
N ALA A 183 16.37 5.39 5.01
CA ALA A 183 16.55 3.94 5.07
C ALA A 183 15.29 3.29 5.62
N SER A 184 15.09 2.00 5.35
CA SER A 184 13.94 1.27 5.85
C SER A 184 14.28 -0.19 6.15
N VAL A 185 13.74 -0.69 7.26
CA VAL A 185 13.74 -2.10 7.65
C VAL A 185 12.30 -2.55 7.76
N GLY A 186 11.92 -3.64 7.10
CA GLY A 186 10.54 -4.11 7.07
C GLY A 186 10.35 -5.29 6.13
N SER A 187 9.09 -5.55 5.75
CA SER A 187 8.73 -6.64 4.85
C SER A 187 9.46 -6.52 3.51
N PRO A 188 10.07 -7.61 3.02
CA PRO A 188 10.69 -7.66 1.71
C PRO A 188 9.69 -7.75 0.56
N ASP A 189 8.40 -7.98 0.85
CA ASP A 189 7.35 -7.99 -0.17
C ASP A 189 7.14 -6.58 -0.72
N LYS A 190 7.19 -6.46 -2.05
CA LYS A 190 6.99 -5.17 -2.75
C LYS A 190 5.58 -4.60 -2.63
N LEU A 191 4.61 -5.44 -2.25
CA LEU A 191 3.22 -5.05 -2.07
C LEU A 191 2.90 -4.67 -0.62
N SER A 192 3.85 -4.90 0.31
CA SER A 192 3.72 -4.53 1.71
C SER A 192 4.19 -3.09 1.92
N ASP A 193 3.49 -2.37 2.79
CA ASP A 193 3.85 -1.05 3.32
C ASP A 193 4.34 -1.14 4.78
N GLU A 194 4.59 -2.35 5.28
CA GLU A 194 5.09 -2.58 6.63
C GLU A 194 6.61 -2.36 6.71
N TYR A 195 7.04 -1.22 7.22
CA TYR A 195 8.44 -0.91 7.46
C TYR A 195 8.62 0.14 8.55
N VAL A 196 9.81 0.16 9.15
CA VAL A 196 10.26 1.21 10.07
C VAL A 196 11.09 2.20 9.26
N PRO A 197 10.67 3.48 9.17
CA PRO A 197 11.45 4.53 8.52
C PRO A 197 12.62 4.95 9.41
N LEU A 198 13.80 5.12 8.78
CA LEU A 198 15.05 5.47 9.44
C LEU A 198 15.75 6.58 8.67
N LYS A 199 16.44 7.46 9.42
CA LYS A 199 17.33 8.50 8.89
C LYS A 199 18.77 8.05 9.08
N MET A 200 19.56 8.12 8.02
CA MET A 200 21.00 7.92 8.09
C MET A 200 21.72 9.18 7.63
N THR A 201 22.74 9.58 8.35
CA THR A 201 23.52 10.79 8.05
C THR A 201 24.98 10.39 7.86
N LEU A 202 25.58 10.81 6.75
CA LEU A 202 27.00 10.74 6.49
C LEU A 202 27.60 12.14 6.64
N SER A 203 28.50 12.30 7.60
CA SER A 203 29.16 13.59 7.84
C SER A 203 30.31 13.83 6.86
N ARG A 204 30.76 15.09 6.77
CA ARG A 204 31.95 15.50 6.01
C ARG A 204 33.26 14.81 6.44
N THR A 205 33.29 14.23 7.62
CA THR A 205 34.45 13.48 8.13
C THR A 205 34.32 11.97 7.87
N GLY A 206 33.27 11.51 7.18
CA GLY A 206 33.01 10.10 6.91
C GLY A 206 32.32 9.36 8.06
N GLY A 207 31.94 10.07 9.15
CA GLY A 207 31.16 9.49 10.24
C GLY A 207 29.72 9.20 9.80
N VAL A 208 29.19 8.02 10.19
CA VAL A 208 27.79 7.63 9.92
C VAL A 208 27.02 7.60 11.24
N SER A 209 25.85 8.22 11.25
CA SER A 209 24.86 8.12 12.32
C SER A 209 23.53 7.64 11.78
N ILE A 210 22.80 6.87 12.59
CA ILE A 210 21.48 6.32 12.25
C ILE A 210 20.51 6.71 13.36
N ALA A 211 19.28 7.02 13.02
CA ALA A 211 18.20 7.32 13.94
C ALA A 211 16.85 6.90 13.33
N ARG A 212 15.84 6.67 14.16
CA ARG A 212 14.47 6.48 13.70
C ARG A 212 13.92 7.79 13.12
N ASP A 213 13.19 7.69 12.04
CA ASP A 213 12.47 8.84 11.47
C ASP A 213 11.07 8.93 12.08
N THR A 214 10.92 9.78 13.08
CA THR A 214 9.63 10.00 13.76
C THR A 214 8.74 11.02 13.06
N GLN A 215 9.24 11.72 12.02
CA GLN A 215 8.43 12.72 11.29
C GLN A 215 7.48 12.09 10.28
N LEU A 216 7.76 10.88 9.80
CA LEU A 216 6.85 10.14 8.92
C LEU A 216 5.68 9.49 9.70
N ASP A 217 5.85 9.25 11.01
CA ASP A 217 4.77 8.72 11.86
C ASP A 217 3.73 9.80 12.25
N THR A 218 4.02 11.09 12.02
CA THR A 218 3.12 12.21 12.36
C THR A 218 2.32 12.75 11.16
N GLY A 219 2.20 11.98 10.09
CA GLY A 219 1.46 12.34 8.86
C GLY A 219 -0.06 12.46 8.99
N SER A 220 -0.62 12.37 10.19
CA SER A 220 -1.99 12.80 10.50
C SER A 220 -1.93 14.11 11.29
N ASN A 221 -1.70 15.24 10.62
CA ASN A 221 -2.13 16.53 11.11
C ASN A 221 -3.68 16.58 11.04
N GLU A 222 -4.35 15.87 11.92
CA GLU A 222 -5.66 16.32 12.37
C GLU A 222 -5.40 17.60 13.18
N PRO A 223 -6.02 18.75 12.82
CA PRO A 223 -6.00 19.93 13.68
C PRO A 223 -6.57 19.48 15.02
N SER A 224 -5.78 19.59 16.10
CA SER A 224 -6.29 19.33 17.43
C SER A 224 -7.44 20.30 17.67
N GLU A 225 -8.58 19.79 18.14
CA GLU A 225 -9.80 20.58 18.51
C GLU A 225 -9.56 21.64 19.62
N ALA A 226 -8.31 21.93 19.93
CA ALA A 226 -7.92 22.91 20.94
C ALA A 226 -7.91 24.38 20.44
N ASP A 227 -8.03 24.63 19.12
CA ASP A 227 -7.94 25.97 18.54
C ASP A 227 -9.30 26.63 18.23
N LEU A 228 -10.43 26.03 18.67
CA LEU A 228 -11.77 26.57 18.40
C LEU A 228 -12.46 27.22 19.60
N SER A 229 -11.76 27.53 20.70
CA SER A 229 -12.41 28.02 21.92
C SER A 229 -12.19 29.49 22.28
N ASP A 230 -11.52 30.32 21.45
CA ASP A 230 -11.19 31.70 21.86
C ASP A 230 -11.72 32.84 20.95
N GLU A 231 -12.83 32.62 20.20
CA GLU A 231 -13.50 33.74 19.52
C GLU A 231 -15.00 33.84 19.86
N GLU A 232 -15.32 33.92 21.15
CA GLU A 232 -16.62 34.46 21.56
C GLU A 232 -16.47 35.20 22.91
N ASN A 233 -15.97 36.44 22.87
CA ASN A 233 -16.22 37.50 23.84
C ASN A 233 -15.53 38.83 23.43
N ILE A 234 -16.19 39.60 22.59
CA ILE A 234 -16.20 41.09 22.65
C ILE A 234 -17.55 41.57 22.14
#